data_f225894796dc1b16e9ae175fc33b6f52
#
_entry.id   f225894796dc1b16e9ae175fc33b6f52
#
_cell.length_a   1.000
_cell.length_b   1.000
_cell.length_c   1.000
_cell.angle_alpha   90.00
_cell.angle_beta   90.00
_cell.angle_gamma   90.00
#
_symmetry.space_group_name_H-M   'P 1'
#
loop_
_entity.id
_entity.type
_entity.pdbx_description
1 polymer ?
#
loop_
_entity_poly.entity_id
_entity_poly.type
_entity_poly.pdbx_seq_one_letter_code
_entity_poly.pdbx_strand_id
1 'polypeptide(L)'
;MRKVHMKILSSCCGMLLVLGCAQSVSSPAADDLSGTAWQLVKFQGGDDTLLTPDDKSKYTLEFSAGGALSARIDCNRGRGTWKSSAKGQLEFGPMALTRAMCAAGSLHDRMVKQLPYVRSYVLKDGHLFLSLMADGGIYEFEPAR
;
A
#
# COMPACT_ATOMS: atom_id res chain seq x y z
N MET A 1 -13.92 48.28 -75.31
CA MET A 1 -13.79 48.81 -73.93
C MET A 1 -14.68 48.01 -72.97
N ARG A 2 -14.15 47.04 -72.25
CA ARG A 2 -14.91 46.29 -71.29
C ARG A 2 -14.08 46.23 -69.99
N LYS A 3 -14.60 46.85 -68.97
CA LYS A 3 -14.05 46.81 -67.58
C LYS A 3 -14.30 45.47 -66.95
N VAL A 4 -13.27 44.76 -66.56
CA VAL A 4 -13.34 43.53 -65.82
C VAL A 4 -13.25 43.90 -64.34
N HIS A 5 -14.28 43.64 -63.56
CA HIS A 5 -14.28 43.79 -62.11
C HIS A 5 -13.70 42.50 -61.49
N MET A 6 -12.59 42.61 -60.87
CA MET A 6 -11.95 41.53 -60.08
C MET A 6 -12.52 41.53 -58.69
N LYS A 7 -13.29 40.50 -58.37
CA LYS A 7 -13.80 40.25 -57.01
C LYS A 7 -12.69 39.61 -56.17
N ILE A 8 -12.30 40.31 -55.11
CA ILE A 8 -11.36 39.79 -54.12
C ILE A 8 -12.17 38.89 -53.17
N LEU A 9 -11.91 37.57 -53.20
CA LEU A 9 -12.41 36.64 -52.21
C LEU A 9 -11.50 36.73 -50.98
N SER A 10 -12.08 37.22 -49.90
CA SER A 10 -11.47 37.18 -48.56
C SER A 10 -11.51 35.76 -48.03
N SER A 11 -10.33 35.13 -47.93
CA SER A 11 -10.18 33.81 -47.32
C SER A 11 -10.10 33.98 -45.79
N CYS A 12 -11.14 33.61 -45.11
CA CYS A 12 -11.17 33.50 -43.66
C CYS A 12 -10.35 32.27 -43.23
N CYS A 13 -9.17 32.53 -42.73
CA CYS A 13 -8.31 31.51 -42.09
C CYS A 13 -8.90 31.16 -40.72
N GLY A 14 -9.64 30.04 -40.65
CA GLY A 14 -10.15 29.49 -39.41
C GLY A 14 -9.04 28.91 -38.55
N MET A 15 -8.73 29.58 -37.47
CA MET A 15 -7.77 29.12 -36.46
C MET A 15 -8.45 28.04 -35.62
N LEU A 16 -8.17 26.75 -35.88
CA LEU A 16 -8.56 25.61 -35.07
C LEU A 16 -7.77 25.65 -33.76
N LEU A 17 -8.40 26.09 -32.69
CA LEU A 17 -7.94 25.89 -31.33
C LEU A 17 -8.08 24.40 -30.97
N VAL A 18 -6.97 23.66 -31.03
CA VAL A 18 -6.89 22.31 -30.46
C VAL A 18 -6.83 22.45 -28.95
N LEU A 19 -7.98 22.29 -28.26
CA LEU A 19 -8.00 22.09 -26.83
C LEU A 19 -7.35 20.71 -26.55
N GLY A 20 -6.08 20.70 -26.18
CA GLY A 20 -5.42 19.54 -25.62
C GLY A 20 -6.05 19.21 -24.26
N CYS A 21 -6.89 18.17 -24.20
CA CYS A 21 -7.24 17.56 -22.91
C CYS A 21 -5.96 17.03 -22.27
N ALA A 22 -5.45 17.75 -21.28
CA ALA A 22 -4.47 17.20 -20.36
C ALA A 22 -5.14 16.05 -19.60
N GLN A 23 -4.89 14.82 -20.02
CA GLN A 23 -5.28 13.65 -19.26
C GLN A 23 -4.41 13.64 -18.01
N SER A 24 -5.00 13.96 -16.88
CA SER A 24 -4.41 13.71 -15.58
C SER A 24 -4.21 12.21 -15.48
N VAL A 25 -2.96 11.77 -15.60
CA VAL A 25 -2.57 10.40 -15.28
C VAL A 25 -2.73 10.31 -13.77
N SER A 26 -3.89 9.82 -13.32
CA SER A 26 -4.08 9.44 -11.94
C SER A 26 -3.06 8.35 -11.65
N SER A 27 -2.11 8.63 -10.76
CA SER A 27 -1.22 7.62 -10.20
C SER A 27 -2.09 6.48 -9.68
N PRO A 28 -1.76 5.21 -10.00
CA PRO A 28 -2.54 4.09 -9.52
C PRO A 28 -2.59 4.12 -7.99
N ALA A 29 -3.76 3.84 -7.46
CA ALA A 29 -4.11 3.87 -6.05
C ALA A 29 -3.20 2.96 -5.20
N ALA A 30 -2.06 3.52 -4.80
CA ALA A 30 -1.21 3.00 -3.74
C ALA A 30 -1.77 3.34 -2.34
N ASP A 31 -2.94 4.00 -2.29
CA ASP A 31 -3.31 4.81 -1.14
C ASP A 31 -4.34 4.17 -0.21
N ASP A 32 -4.83 2.97 -0.50
CA ASP A 32 -5.82 2.29 0.37
C ASP A 32 -5.26 2.00 1.79
N LEU A 33 -3.92 1.93 1.95
CA LEU A 33 -3.26 1.71 3.24
C LEU A 33 -2.71 3.00 3.86
N SER A 34 -2.54 4.06 3.08
CA SER A 34 -1.92 5.31 3.56
C SER A 34 -2.76 5.96 4.67
N GLY A 35 -2.12 6.32 5.77
CA GLY A 35 -2.78 6.92 6.93
C GLY A 35 -3.58 5.92 7.78
N THR A 36 -3.35 4.61 7.62
CA THR A 36 -4.08 3.57 8.37
C THR A 36 -3.19 2.90 9.41
N ALA A 37 -3.81 2.44 10.49
CA ALA A 37 -3.16 1.69 11.56
C ALA A 37 -3.93 0.41 11.86
N TRP A 38 -3.20 -0.67 12.05
CA TRP A 38 -3.72 -2.02 12.13
C TRP A 38 -3.13 -2.78 13.32
N GLN A 39 -3.90 -3.65 13.96
CA GLN A 39 -3.45 -4.56 15.02
C GLN A 39 -3.73 -6.01 14.64
N LEU A 40 -2.80 -6.90 14.99
CA LEU A 40 -2.82 -8.31 14.59
C LEU A 40 -3.99 -9.05 15.25
N VAL A 41 -4.78 -9.75 14.44
CA VAL A 41 -5.81 -10.70 14.90
C VAL A 41 -5.24 -12.09 15.00
N LYS A 42 -4.62 -12.58 13.92
CA LYS A 42 -4.04 -13.92 13.84
C LYS A 42 -3.07 -14.05 12.66
N PHE A 43 -2.30 -15.12 12.70
CA PHE A 43 -1.56 -15.65 11.57
C PHE A 43 -2.07 -17.05 11.24
N GLN A 44 -2.35 -17.28 9.95
CA GLN A 44 -2.69 -18.58 9.40
C GLN A 44 -1.57 -19.02 8.48
N GLY A 45 -0.82 -20.05 8.84
CA GLY A 45 0.24 -20.61 8.00
C GLY A 45 -0.32 -21.47 6.86
N GLY A 46 0.46 -21.63 5.79
CA GLY A 46 0.13 -22.54 4.71
C GLY A 46 0.15 -24.04 5.12
N ASP A 47 0.72 -24.32 6.27
CA ASP A 47 0.79 -25.63 6.93
C ASP A 47 -0.31 -25.83 8.00
N ASP A 48 -1.39 -25.07 7.92
CA ASP A 48 -2.51 -25.03 8.88
C ASP A 48 -2.13 -24.53 10.29
N THR A 49 -0.91 -24.06 10.50
CA THR A 49 -0.54 -23.40 11.76
C THR A 49 -1.43 -22.19 12.01
N LEU A 50 -2.06 -22.13 13.18
CA LEU A 50 -2.83 -20.96 13.61
C LEU A 50 -2.19 -20.34 14.86
N LEU A 51 -1.84 -19.06 14.80
CA LEU A 51 -1.25 -18.32 15.90
C LEU A 51 -2.05 -17.05 16.16
N THR A 52 -2.34 -16.80 17.42
CA THR A 52 -3.00 -15.57 17.89
C THR A 52 -2.11 -14.86 18.90
N PRO A 53 -2.05 -13.51 18.87
CA PRO A 53 -1.33 -12.77 19.87
C PRO A 53 -2.06 -12.87 21.23
N ASP A 54 -1.30 -12.81 22.32
CA ASP A 54 -1.82 -12.65 23.68
C ASP A 54 -2.53 -11.31 23.86
N ASP A 55 -2.01 -10.28 23.22
CA ASP A 55 -2.56 -8.92 23.19
C ASP A 55 -2.33 -8.31 21.81
N LYS A 56 -3.41 -8.05 21.08
CA LYS A 56 -3.38 -7.48 19.72
C LYS A 56 -2.67 -6.13 19.67
N SER A 57 -2.79 -5.30 20.70
CA SER A 57 -2.20 -3.97 20.78
C SER A 57 -0.67 -3.98 20.83
N LYS A 58 -0.07 -5.14 21.09
CA LYS A 58 1.38 -5.34 21.03
C LYS A 58 1.91 -5.59 19.61
N TYR A 59 1.04 -5.84 18.64
CA TYR A 59 1.42 -6.19 17.28
C TYR A 59 0.70 -5.27 16.30
N THR A 60 1.29 -4.10 16.05
CA THR A 60 0.68 -3.06 15.22
C THR A 60 1.55 -2.68 14.04
N LEU A 61 0.89 -2.34 12.92
CA LEU A 61 1.50 -1.75 11.74
C LEU A 61 0.78 -0.43 11.43
N GLU A 62 1.53 0.64 11.23
CA GLU A 62 1.02 1.95 10.87
C GLU A 62 1.64 2.38 9.54
N PHE A 63 0.79 2.58 8.55
CA PHE A 63 1.15 2.96 7.19
C PHE A 63 1.01 4.47 7.04
N SER A 64 2.11 5.20 7.11
CA SER A 64 2.09 6.65 6.91
C SER A 64 2.10 7.02 5.43
N ALA A 65 1.57 8.20 5.10
CA ALA A 65 1.71 8.78 3.78
C ALA A 65 3.20 8.90 3.40
N GLY A 66 3.50 8.73 2.10
CA GLY A 66 4.89 8.79 1.63
C GLY A 66 5.70 7.50 1.85
N GLY A 67 5.06 6.40 2.27
CA GLY A 67 5.69 5.09 2.33
C GLY A 67 6.48 4.81 3.61
N ALA A 68 6.33 5.62 4.67
CA ALA A 68 6.92 5.30 5.97
C ALA A 68 6.05 4.27 6.71
N LEU A 69 6.70 3.31 7.36
CA LEU A 69 6.08 2.27 8.18
C LEU A 69 6.57 2.38 9.62
N SER A 70 5.63 2.42 10.56
CA SER A 70 5.92 2.20 11.98
C SER A 70 5.34 0.86 12.40
N ALA A 71 6.05 0.14 13.26
CA ALA A 71 5.61 -1.15 13.76
C ALA A 71 5.86 -1.27 15.26
N ARG A 72 4.95 -1.91 15.96
CA ARG A 72 5.19 -2.52 17.24
C ARG A 72 5.06 -4.03 17.06
N ILE A 73 6.09 -4.77 17.44
CA ILE A 73 6.09 -6.22 17.34
C ILE A 73 6.46 -6.74 18.72
N ASP A 74 5.45 -6.94 19.54
CA ASP A 74 5.48 -7.26 20.96
C ASP A 74 6.30 -6.22 21.77
N CYS A 75 7.43 -6.63 22.34
CA CYS A 75 8.28 -5.78 23.16
C CYS A 75 9.17 -4.83 22.34
N ASN A 76 9.22 -4.98 21.00
CA ASN A 76 10.06 -4.20 20.12
C ASN A 76 9.25 -3.20 19.28
N ARG A 77 9.91 -2.09 18.93
CA ARG A 77 9.39 -1.08 18.01
C ARG A 77 10.28 -0.98 16.79
N GLY A 78 9.66 -0.81 15.63
CA GLY A 78 10.34 -0.72 14.36
C GLY A 78 9.92 0.47 13.52
N ARG A 79 10.84 0.87 12.64
CA ARG A 79 10.58 1.83 11.57
C ARG A 79 11.18 1.30 10.29
N GLY A 80 10.44 1.44 9.21
CA GLY A 80 10.84 0.99 7.90
C GLY A 80 10.09 1.73 6.81
N THR A 81 9.98 1.10 5.68
CA THR A 81 9.23 1.63 4.53
C THR A 81 8.28 0.57 3.99
N TRP A 82 7.27 1.04 3.29
CA TRP A 82 6.35 0.21 2.52
C TRP A 82 6.12 0.82 1.15
N LYS A 83 5.76 -0.01 0.19
CA LYS A 83 5.35 0.42 -1.14
C LYS A 83 4.25 -0.49 -1.69
N SER A 84 3.38 0.09 -2.48
CA SER A 84 2.39 -0.60 -3.28
C SER A 84 2.52 -0.11 -4.72
N SER A 85 2.97 -0.96 -5.62
CA SER A 85 3.16 -0.61 -7.03
C SER A 85 1.86 -0.73 -7.84
N ALA A 86 0.90 -1.50 -7.32
CA ALA A 86 -0.44 -1.66 -7.88
C ALA A 86 -1.39 -2.06 -6.76
N LYS A 87 -2.69 -1.89 -7.01
CA LYS A 87 -3.75 -2.31 -6.07
C LYS A 87 -3.57 -3.78 -5.67
N GLY A 88 -3.59 -4.04 -4.37
CA GLY A 88 -3.41 -5.38 -3.82
C GLY A 88 -1.97 -5.86 -3.73
N GLN A 89 -0.98 -5.11 -4.23
CA GLN A 89 0.44 -5.43 -4.05
C GLN A 89 1.01 -4.65 -2.88
N LEU A 90 1.84 -5.30 -2.08
CA LEU A 90 2.50 -4.70 -0.93
C LEU A 90 3.88 -5.31 -0.73
N GLU A 91 4.86 -4.45 -0.54
CA GLU A 91 6.21 -4.84 -0.16
C GLU A 91 6.69 -3.98 1.00
N PHE A 92 7.35 -4.61 1.96
CA PHE A 92 8.05 -3.93 3.02
C PHE A 92 9.53 -3.80 2.68
N GLY A 93 10.07 -2.61 2.87
CA GLY A 93 11.50 -2.36 2.84
C GLY A 93 12.19 -2.79 4.14
N PRO A 94 13.51 -2.59 4.23
CA PRO A 94 14.25 -2.86 5.45
C PRO A 94 13.63 -2.16 6.65
N MET A 95 13.55 -2.88 7.78
CA MET A 95 13.00 -2.36 9.03
C MET A 95 14.10 -2.34 10.10
N ALA A 96 14.31 -1.18 10.72
CA ALA A 96 15.13 -1.04 11.91
C ALA A 96 14.25 -1.31 13.14
N LEU A 97 14.64 -2.26 13.97
CA LEU A 97 13.91 -2.67 15.17
C LEU A 97 14.79 -2.48 16.42
N THR A 98 14.15 -2.15 17.54
CA THR A 98 14.77 -2.34 18.85
C THR A 98 15.02 -3.83 19.10
N ARG A 99 15.90 -4.17 20.01
CA ARG A 99 16.34 -5.57 20.25
C ARG A 99 16.17 -5.98 21.70
N ALA A 100 15.00 -5.70 22.26
CA ALA A 100 14.65 -6.26 23.56
C ALA A 100 14.30 -7.75 23.40
N MET A 101 14.67 -8.56 24.39
CA MET A 101 14.24 -9.95 24.47
C MET A 101 12.78 -9.98 24.92
N CYS A 102 11.89 -10.47 24.06
CA CYS A 102 10.48 -10.60 24.40
C CYS A 102 10.22 -11.85 25.24
N ALA A 103 9.08 -11.85 25.94
CA ALA A 103 8.68 -12.98 26.77
C ALA A 103 8.44 -14.26 25.94
N ALA A 104 8.48 -15.41 26.60
CA ALA A 104 8.12 -16.67 25.96
C ALA A 104 6.69 -16.63 25.38
N GLY A 105 6.49 -17.23 24.21
CA GLY A 105 5.21 -17.20 23.48
C GLY A 105 5.03 -15.99 22.58
N SER A 106 5.98 -15.05 22.55
CA SER A 106 5.97 -13.90 21.64
C SER A 106 5.97 -14.34 20.18
N LEU A 107 5.19 -13.66 19.35
CA LEU A 107 5.19 -13.84 17.89
C LEU A 107 6.28 -12.98 17.20
N HIS A 108 7.10 -12.27 17.98
CA HIS A 108 8.09 -11.30 17.49
C HIS A 108 9.01 -11.91 16.43
N ASP A 109 9.73 -12.97 16.76
CA ASP A 109 10.76 -13.54 15.87
C ASP A 109 10.16 -14.05 14.56
N ARG A 110 8.97 -14.68 14.65
CA ARG A 110 8.24 -15.14 13.46
C ARG A 110 7.85 -13.96 12.58
N MET A 111 7.19 -12.95 13.15
CA MET A 111 6.69 -11.82 12.40
C MET A 111 7.83 -11.03 11.75
N VAL A 112 8.91 -10.75 12.48
CA VAL A 112 10.10 -10.06 11.94
C VAL A 112 10.71 -10.84 10.79
N LYS A 113 10.80 -12.16 10.90
CA LYS A 113 11.34 -13.02 9.83
C LYS A 113 10.44 -13.06 8.60
N GLN A 114 9.12 -12.98 8.78
CA GLN A 114 8.14 -13.19 7.70
C GLN A 114 7.69 -11.89 7.01
N LEU A 115 7.67 -10.74 7.67
CA LEU A 115 7.25 -9.48 7.07
C LEU A 115 7.97 -9.15 5.74
N PRO A 116 9.27 -9.40 5.55
CA PRO A 116 9.95 -9.18 4.26
C PRO A 116 9.40 -10.03 3.11
N TYR A 117 8.65 -11.07 3.40
CA TYR A 117 8.05 -11.97 2.40
C TYR A 117 6.60 -11.65 2.06
N VAL A 118 6.02 -10.59 2.62
CA VAL A 118 4.71 -10.08 2.19
C VAL A 118 4.79 -9.61 0.75
N ARG A 119 3.81 -9.98 -0.08
CA ARG A 119 3.74 -9.61 -1.50
C ARG A 119 2.41 -9.00 -1.90
N SER A 120 1.36 -9.30 -1.16
CA SER A 120 0.03 -8.77 -1.48
C SER A 120 -0.79 -8.50 -0.24
N TYR A 121 -1.83 -7.69 -0.43
CA TYR A 121 -2.81 -7.41 0.61
C TYR A 121 -4.23 -7.42 0.05
N VAL A 122 -5.18 -7.70 0.92
CA VAL A 122 -6.61 -7.55 0.66
C VAL A 122 -7.24 -6.79 1.83
N LEU A 123 -8.06 -5.79 1.50
CA LEU A 123 -8.97 -5.15 2.45
C LEU A 123 -10.36 -5.76 2.26
N LYS A 124 -10.88 -6.43 3.28
CA LYS A 124 -12.18 -7.09 3.23
C LYS A 124 -12.85 -7.05 4.61
N ASP A 125 -14.11 -6.68 4.63
CA ASP A 125 -14.96 -6.65 5.84
C ASP A 125 -14.33 -5.84 6.99
N GLY A 126 -13.60 -4.76 6.67
CA GLY A 126 -12.90 -3.91 7.63
C GLY A 126 -11.59 -4.50 8.16
N HIS A 127 -11.13 -5.63 7.64
CA HIS A 127 -9.86 -6.27 7.99
C HIS A 127 -8.82 -6.13 6.87
N LEU A 128 -7.56 -6.12 7.26
CA LEU A 128 -6.41 -6.17 6.36
C LEU A 128 -5.80 -7.58 6.40
N PHE A 129 -5.69 -8.20 5.24
CA PHE A 129 -5.04 -9.49 5.07
C PHE A 129 -3.73 -9.30 4.33
N LEU A 130 -2.61 -9.73 4.91
CA LEU A 130 -1.28 -9.69 4.30
C LEU A 130 -0.87 -11.10 3.92
N SER A 131 -0.66 -11.35 2.61
CA SER A 131 -0.27 -12.66 2.11
C SER A 131 1.24 -12.74 1.90
N LEU A 132 1.83 -13.80 2.42
CA LEU A 132 3.23 -14.14 2.22
C LEU A 132 3.44 -14.84 0.87
N MET A 133 4.61 -14.66 0.27
CA MET A 133 4.99 -15.39 -0.93
C MET A 133 5.04 -16.90 -0.69
N ALA A 134 4.92 -17.68 -1.76
CA ALA A 134 5.08 -19.13 -1.77
C ALA A 134 4.21 -19.86 -0.73
N ASP A 135 2.95 -19.44 -0.62
CA ASP A 135 1.96 -20.02 0.31
C ASP A 135 2.42 -20.05 1.78
N GLY A 136 3.29 -19.09 2.15
CA GLY A 136 3.85 -18.98 3.50
C GLY A 136 2.82 -18.65 4.58
N GLY A 137 1.61 -18.25 4.19
CA GLY A 137 0.50 -17.95 5.09
C GLY A 137 -0.03 -16.51 4.98
N ILE A 138 -0.98 -16.21 5.83
CA ILE A 138 -1.72 -14.94 5.85
C ILE A 138 -1.74 -14.37 7.26
N TYR A 139 -1.37 -13.11 7.38
CA TYR A 139 -1.62 -12.30 8.57
C TYR A 139 -2.94 -11.57 8.43
N GLU A 140 -3.83 -11.70 9.39
CA GLU A 140 -5.07 -10.95 9.50
C GLU A 140 -4.95 -9.87 10.56
N PHE A 141 -5.29 -8.64 10.17
CA PHE A 141 -5.30 -7.47 11.05
C PHE A 141 -6.69 -6.84 11.07
N GLU A 142 -7.02 -6.21 12.19
CA GLU A 142 -8.17 -5.32 12.34
C GLU A 142 -7.68 -3.88 12.58
N PRO A 143 -8.51 -2.83 12.42
CA PRO A 143 -8.12 -1.46 12.73
C PRO A 143 -7.60 -1.35 14.16
N ALA A 144 -6.45 -0.70 14.35
CA ALA A 144 -5.91 -0.41 15.68
C ALA A 144 -6.83 0.58 16.41
N ARG A 145 -7.02 0.37 17.71
CA ARG A 145 -7.82 1.23 18.58
C ARG A 145 -6.95 2.16 19.41
#